data_1eaeda741a457515af7329c47f4c741f
#
_entry.id   1eaeda741a457515af7329c47f4c741f
#
_cell.length_a   1.000
_cell.length_b   1.000
_cell.length_c   1.000
_cell.angle_alpha   90.00
_cell.angle_beta   90.00
_cell.angle_gamma   90.00
#
_symmetry.space_group_name_H-M   'P 1'
#
loop_
_entity.id
_entity.type
_entity.pdbx_description
1 polymer ?
#
loop_
_entity_poly.entity_id
_entity_poly.type
_entity_poly.pdbx_seq_one_letter_code
_entity_poly.pdbx_strand_id
1 'polypeptide(L)'
;MKRILVGLGTSGHAESVVSHAIEIAQTQGAELLGVAVVDPSRLEWTGPRPIGVGVETLTAELRQDRMTKVAAEIEKANKLFAEKCLAANVPHQTCERTGDPFEIVADLVRYQDLCVFGLHGLFEHDVVPEPTDSLERLVAAGVRPM
;
A
#
# COMPACT_ATOMS: atom_id res chain seq x y z
N MET A 1 -2.01 -10.80 20.82
CA MET A 1 -1.99 -10.19 19.48
C MET A 1 -2.61 -11.18 18.51
N LYS A 2 -3.64 -10.78 17.78
CA LYS A 2 -4.37 -11.70 16.90
C LYS A 2 -4.45 -11.22 15.45
N ARG A 3 -4.35 -9.91 15.21
CA ARG A 3 -4.53 -9.31 13.90
C ARG A 3 -3.43 -8.29 13.61
N ILE A 4 -2.77 -8.45 12.48
CA ILE A 4 -1.67 -7.59 12.05
C ILE A 4 -2.01 -7.03 10.67
N LEU A 5 -2.02 -5.69 10.55
CA LEU A 5 -2.15 -4.99 9.26
C LEU A 5 -0.79 -4.89 8.60
N VAL A 6 -0.72 -5.23 7.33
CA VAL A 6 0.51 -5.15 6.53
C VAL A 6 0.27 -4.23 5.34
N GLY A 7 1.01 -3.15 5.25
CA GLY A 7 0.98 -2.26 4.09
C GLY A 7 1.72 -2.87 2.90
N LEU A 8 1.00 -3.15 1.83
CA LEU A 8 1.54 -3.72 0.61
C LEU A 8 1.94 -2.61 -0.36
N GLY A 9 3.20 -2.20 -0.31
CA GLY A 9 3.81 -1.34 -1.31
C GLY A 9 4.47 -2.16 -2.42
N THR A 10 4.97 -1.48 -3.44
CA THR A 10 5.67 -2.09 -4.58
C THR A 10 7.14 -1.69 -4.65
N SER A 11 7.63 -0.97 -3.64
CA SER A 11 9.04 -0.61 -3.50
C SER A 11 9.92 -1.85 -3.27
N GLY A 12 11.21 -1.72 -3.51
CA GLY A 12 12.20 -2.78 -3.27
C GLY A 12 12.23 -3.33 -1.83
N HIS A 13 11.57 -2.65 -0.90
CA HIS A 13 11.47 -3.06 0.51
C HIS A 13 10.20 -3.85 0.84
N ALA A 14 9.26 -3.99 -0.09
CA ALA A 14 7.98 -4.66 0.13
C ALA A 14 8.17 -6.12 0.60
N GLU A 15 9.16 -6.81 0.06
CA GLU A 15 9.47 -8.18 0.44
C GLU A 15 9.96 -8.30 1.90
N SER A 16 10.75 -7.36 2.36
CA SER A 16 11.24 -7.30 3.75
C SER A 16 10.08 -7.06 4.73
N VAL A 17 9.17 -6.14 4.40
CA VAL A 17 7.97 -5.85 5.19
C VAL A 17 7.12 -7.10 5.38
N VAL A 18 6.84 -7.81 4.30
CA VAL A 18 6.06 -9.06 4.32
C VAL A 18 6.75 -10.13 5.15
N SER A 19 8.06 -10.30 5.00
CA SER A 19 8.82 -11.32 5.73
C SER A 19 8.80 -11.06 7.24
N HIS A 20 9.01 -9.82 7.68
CA HIS A 20 8.93 -9.45 9.10
C HIS A 20 7.51 -9.63 9.68
N ALA A 21 6.49 -9.25 8.91
CA ALA A 21 5.11 -9.46 9.33
C ALA A 21 4.78 -10.95 9.53
N ILE A 22 5.26 -11.81 8.65
CA ILE A 22 5.11 -13.27 8.77
C ILE A 22 5.81 -13.81 10.01
N GLU A 23 7.05 -13.40 10.29
CA GLU A 23 7.78 -13.80 11.49
C GLU A 23 7.03 -13.43 12.78
N ILE A 24 6.50 -12.20 12.84
CA ILE A 24 5.70 -11.76 13.98
C ILE A 24 4.42 -12.59 14.09
N ALA A 25 3.71 -12.81 12.96
CA ALA A 25 2.48 -13.57 12.95
C ALA A 25 2.70 -15.03 13.41
N GLN A 26 3.75 -15.68 12.96
CA GLN A 26 4.10 -17.03 13.41
C GLN A 26 4.39 -17.10 14.90
N THR A 27 5.15 -16.13 15.43
CA THR A 27 5.49 -16.07 16.84
C THR A 27 4.28 -15.82 17.73
N GLN A 28 3.33 -15.01 17.26
CA GLN A 28 2.15 -14.59 18.04
C GLN A 28 0.90 -15.42 17.76
N GLY A 29 0.91 -16.31 16.77
CA GLY A 29 -0.28 -17.02 16.30
C GLY A 29 -1.34 -16.05 15.73
N ALA A 30 -0.91 -15.03 15.00
CA ALA A 30 -1.77 -13.97 14.47
C ALA A 30 -2.13 -14.20 13.00
N GLU A 31 -3.23 -13.59 12.57
CA GLU A 31 -3.60 -13.48 11.15
C GLU A 31 -3.09 -12.18 10.54
N LEU A 32 -2.79 -12.18 9.26
CA LEU A 32 -2.33 -11.03 8.51
C LEU A 32 -3.43 -10.47 7.61
N LEU A 33 -3.60 -9.15 7.63
CA LEU A 33 -4.40 -8.42 6.66
C LEU A 33 -3.46 -7.57 5.79
N GLY A 34 -3.20 -8.02 4.58
CA GLY A 34 -2.47 -7.24 3.57
C GLY A 34 -3.38 -6.19 2.96
N VAL A 35 -2.99 -4.93 3.00
CA VAL A 35 -3.73 -3.83 2.39
C VAL A 35 -2.89 -3.12 1.35
N ALA A 36 -3.45 -2.97 0.15
CA ALA A 36 -2.92 -2.12 -0.92
C ALA A 36 -3.86 -0.94 -1.13
N VAL A 37 -3.31 0.26 -1.25
CA VAL A 37 -4.09 1.47 -1.46
C VAL A 37 -3.65 2.17 -2.74
N VAL A 38 -4.62 2.52 -3.57
CA VAL A 38 -4.44 3.42 -4.70
C VAL A 38 -4.89 4.82 -4.27
N ASP A 39 -3.97 5.77 -4.30
CA ASP A 39 -4.28 7.17 -4.10
C ASP A 39 -4.51 7.85 -5.45
N PRO A 40 -5.77 8.20 -5.82
CA PRO A 40 -6.05 8.80 -7.11
C PRO A 40 -5.40 10.18 -7.29
N SER A 41 -5.17 10.91 -6.20
CA SER A 41 -4.55 12.24 -6.24
C SER A 41 -3.11 12.18 -6.74
N ARG A 42 -2.41 11.08 -6.48
CA ARG A 42 -1.04 10.85 -6.92
C ARG A 42 -0.93 10.36 -8.37
N LEU A 43 -2.03 9.97 -8.98
CA LEU A 43 -2.08 9.55 -10.38
C LEU A 43 -2.30 10.73 -11.32
N GLU A 44 -2.60 11.91 -10.79
CA GLU A 44 -2.73 13.12 -11.59
C GLU A 44 -1.38 13.53 -12.17
N TRP A 45 -1.46 14.07 -13.40
CA TRP A 45 -0.25 14.54 -14.08
C TRP A 45 0.27 15.82 -13.42
N THR A 46 1.48 15.77 -12.87
CA THR A 46 2.16 16.91 -12.22
C THR A 46 3.21 17.58 -13.12
N GLY A 47 3.42 17.05 -14.33
CA GLY A 47 4.37 17.60 -15.31
C GLY A 47 3.85 18.85 -16.03
N PRO A 48 4.66 19.42 -16.95
CA PRO A 48 4.23 20.53 -17.80
C PRO A 48 2.96 20.15 -18.55
N ARG A 49 1.91 20.98 -18.42
CA ARG A 49 0.67 20.72 -19.16
C ARG A 49 0.93 20.90 -20.65
N PRO A 50 0.64 19.88 -21.47
CA PRO A 50 0.70 20.06 -22.90
C PRO A 50 -0.27 21.17 -23.30
N ILE A 51 0.16 22.06 -24.19
CA ILE A 51 -0.66 23.17 -24.68
C ILE A 51 -1.09 22.80 -26.11
N GLY A 52 -2.38 22.80 -26.39
CA GLY A 52 -2.88 22.57 -27.76
C GLY A 52 -4.21 21.82 -27.84
N VAL A 53 -4.66 21.56 -29.04
CA VAL A 53 -5.86 20.77 -29.31
C VAL A 53 -5.62 19.30 -28.96
N GLY A 54 -6.53 18.69 -28.18
CA GLY A 54 -6.40 17.28 -27.76
C GLY A 54 -5.72 17.06 -26.40
N VAL A 55 -5.41 18.12 -25.65
CA VAL A 55 -4.75 18.06 -24.33
C VAL A 55 -5.54 17.22 -23.33
N GLU A 56 -6.87 17.34 -23.34
CA GLU A 56 -7.73 16.57 -22.43
C GLU A 56 -7.65 15.06 -22.71
N THR A 57 -7.62 14.67 -23.97
CA THR A 57 -7.49 13.27 -24.39
C THR A 57 -6.15 12.71 -23.99
N LEU A 58 -5.06 13.45 -24.22
CA LEU A 58 -3.71 13.02 -23.84
C LEU A 58 -3.54 12.89 -22.32
N THR A 59 -4.11 13.81 -21.55
CA THR A 59 -4.10 13.75 -20.10
C THR A 59 -4.88 12.53 -19.56
N ALA A 60 -6.02 12.23 -20.16
CA ALA A 60 -6.83 11.06 -19.84
C ALA A 60 -6.09 9.75 -20.15
N GLU A 61 -5.41 9.67 -21.31
CA GLU A 61 -4.61 8.51 -21.70
C GLU A 61 -3.43 8.28 -20.76
N LEU A 62 -2.70 9.34 -20.39
CA LEU A 62 -1.59 9.26 -19.42
C LEU A 62 -2.05 8.81 -18.02
N ARG A 63 -3.19 9.30 -17.57
CA ARG A 63 -3.81 8.87 -16.33
C ARG A 63 -4.19 7.40 -16.36
N GLN A 64 -4.82 6.96 -17.45
CA GLN A 64 -5.21 5.57 -17.65
C GLN A 64 -3.99 4.64 -17.69
N ASP A 65 -2.90 5.02 -18.35
CA ASP A 65 -1.66 4.26 -18.39
C ASP A 65 -1.04 4.11 -17.00
N ARG A 66 -1.03 5.17 -16.19
CA ARG A 66 -0.57 5.12 -14.79
C ARG A 66 -1.44 4.22 -13.93
N MET A 67 -2.76 4.33 -14.06
CA MET A 67 -3.69 3.45 -13.33
C MET A 67 -3.45 1.99 -13.67
N THR A 68 -3.24 1.66 -14.93
CA THR A 68 -2.96 0.30 -15.38
C THR A 68 -1.65 -0.23 -14.80
N LYS A 69 -0.59 0.60 -14.78
CA LYS A 69 0.70 0.23 -14.17
C LYS A 69 0.58 0.01 -12.67
N VAL A 70 -0.08 0.91 -11.95
CA VAL A 70 -0.29 0.77 -10.51
C VAL A 70 -1.12 -0.48 -10.20
N ALA A 71 -2.17 -0.75 -10.95
CA ALA A 71 -2.99 -1.95 -10.78
C ALA A 71 -2.17 -3.25 -10.96
N ALA A 72 -1.30 -3.29 -11.98
CA ALA A 72 -0.42 -4.43 -12.22
C ALA A 72 0.60 -4.63 -11.07
N GLU A 73 1.17 -3.55 -10.55
CA GLU A 73 2.10 -3.61 -9.42
C GLU A 73 1.39 -4.05 -8.12
N ILE A 74 0.16 -3.59 -7.88
CA ILE A 74 -0.65 -4.03 -6.74
C ILE A 74 -0.97 -5.52 -6.84
N GLU A 75 -1.38 -6.00 -8.01
CA GLU A 75 -1.64 -7.42 -8.22
C GLU A 75 -0.40 -8.26 -7.92
N LYS A 76 0.76 -7.82 -8.38
CA LYS A 76 2.05 -8.47 -8.09
C LYS A 76 2.37 -8.47 -6.59
N ALA A 77 2.14 -7.36 -5.89
CA ALA A 77 2.36 -7.28 -4.45
C ALA A 77 1.41 -8.18 -3.66
N ASN A 78 0.13 -8.22 -4.03
CA ASN A 78 -0.86 -9.12 -3.44
C ASN A 78 -0.50 -10.60 -3.64
N LYS A 79 -0.05 -10.95 -4.84
CA LYS A 79 0.38 -12.32 -5.16
C LYS A 79 1.60 -12.73 -4.34
N LEU A 80 2.63 -11.88 -4.29
CA LEU A 80 3.82 -12.12 -3.47
C LEU A 80 3.47 -12.33 -2.00
N PHE A 81 2.61 -11.47 -1.45
CA PHE A 81 2.13 -11.58 -0.07
C PHE A 81 1.43 -12.91 0.18
N ALA A 82 0.46 -13.26 -0.67
CA ALA A 82 -0.29 -14.50 -0.54
C ALA A 82 0.62 -15.75 -0.64
N GLU A 83 1.53 -15.79 -1.62
CA GLU A 83 2.47 -16.90 -1.81
C GLU A 83 3.37 -17.09 -0.57
N LYS A 84 3.91 -16.01 -0.02
CA LYS A 84 4.75 -16.06 1.18
C LYS A 84 3.98 -16.49 2.42
N CYS A 85 2.76 -15.98 2.61
CA CYS A 85 1.90 -16.38 3.72
C CYS A 85 1.51 -17.85 3.64
N LEU A 86 1.17 -18.36 2.45
CA LEU A 86 0.87 -19.77 2.22
C LEU A 86 2.08 -20.66 2.52
N ALA A 87 3.27 -20.29 2.02
CA ALA A 87 4.50 -21.02 2.27
C ALA A 87 4.86 -21.09 3.76
N ALA A 88 4.54 -20.02 4.51
CA ALA A 88 4.75 -19.93 5.94
C ALA A 88 3.62 -20.52 6.80
N ASN A 89 2.54 -20.98 6.16
CA ASN A 89 1.32 -21.48 6.80
C ASN A 89 0.69 -20.45 7.78
N VAL A 90 0.67 -19.16 7.40
CA VAL A 90 0.08 -18.06 8.16
C VAL A 90 -1.29 -17.71 7.58
N PRO A 91 -2.36 -17.65 8.40
CA PRO A 91 -3.67 -17.18 7.96
C PRO A 91 -3.57 -15.73 7.47
N HIS A 92 -4.12 -15.46 6.30
CA HIS A 92 -4.03 -14.14 5.70
C HIS A 92 -5.23 -13.79 4.84
N GLN A 93 -5.46 -12.49 4.69
CA GLN A 93 -6.43 -11.91 3.76
C GLN A 93 -5.79 -10.72 3.04
N THR A 94 -6.29 -10.39 1.86
CA THR A 94 -5.89 -9.20 1.11
C THR A 94 -7.07 -8.27 0.91
N CYS A 95 -6.80 -6.97 0.93
CA CYS A 95 -7.78 -5.92 0.75
C CYS A 95 -7.21 -4.81 -0.11
N GLU A 96 -7.92 -4.43 -1.16
CA GLU A 96 -7.59 -3.27 -1.99
C GLU A 96 -8.55 -2.13 -1.68
N ARG A 97 -8.02 -0.93 -1.59
CA ARG A 97 -8.79 0.29 -1.35
C ARG A 97 -8.31 1.42 -2.28
N THR A 98 -9.20 2.33 -2.58
CA THR A 98 -8.91 3.54 -3.35
C THR A 98 -9.32 4.75 -2.54
N GLY A 99 -8.42 5.72 -2.38
CA GLY A 99 -8.66 6.94 -1.62
C GLY A 99 -7.42 7.47 -0.91
N ASP A 100 -7.61 8.34 0.09
CA ASP A 100 -6.52 8.84 0.92
C ASP A 100 -5.93 7.71 1.78
N PRO A 101 -4.64 7.39 1.64
CA PRO A 101 -3.99 6.31 2.38
C PRO A 101 -4.08 6.47 3.90
N PHE A 102 -3.98 7.70 4.41
CA PHE A 102 -4.06 7.96 5.82
C PHE A 102 -5.45 7.63 6.39
N GLU A 103 -6.52 8.09 5.75
CA GLU A 103 -7.88 7.84 6.19
C GLU A 103 -8.22 6.34 6.15
N ILE A 104 -7.85 5.67 5.06
CA ILE A 104 -8.08 4.24 4.90
C ILE A 104 -7.36 3.43 5.98
N VAL A 105 -6.08 3.73 6.22
CA VAL A 105 -5.31 3.01 7.24
C VAL A 105 -5.82 3.33 8.64
N ALA A 106 -6.13 4.58 8.94
CA ALA A 106 -6.69 4.99 10.23
C ALA A 106 -8.00 4.25 10.58
N ASP A 107 -8.83 3.98 9.58
CA ASP A 107 -10.04 3.18 9.76
C ASP A 107 -9.73 1.70 9.99
N LEU A 108 -8.83 1.12 9.23
CA LEU A 108 -8.47 -0.30 9.34
C LEU A 108 -7.74 -0.62 10.65
N VAL A 109 -6.85 0.28 11.08
CA VAL A 109 -6.04 0.12 12.29
C VAL A 109 -6.87 -0.04 13.55
N ARG A 110 -8.08 0.50 13.60
CA ARG A 110 -8.98 0.35 14.77
C ARG A 110 -9.29 -1.10 15.13
N TYR A 111 -9.21 -1.98 14.15
CA TYR A 111 -9.55 -3.40 14.29
C TYR A 111 -8.32 -4.31 14.31
N GLN A 112 -7.13 -3.73 14.33
CA GLN A 112 -5.86 -4.46 14.32
C GLN A 112 -5.09 -4.23 15.63
N ASP A 113 -4.21 -5.16 15.95
CA ASP A 113 -3.37 -5.06 17.15
C ASP A 113 -2.00 -4.44 16.86
N LEU A 114 -1.51 -4.62 15.63
CA LEU A 114 -0.21 -4.13 15.15
C LEU A 114 -0.32 -3.76 13.67
N CYS A 115 0.50 -2.79 13.27
CA CYS A 115 0.66 -2.41 11.87
C CYS A 115 2.12 -2.52 11.45
N VAL A 116 2.37 -3.06 10.26
CA VAL A 116 3.71 -3.21 9.68
C VAL A 116 3.72 -2.51 8.32
N PHE A 117 4.57 -1.49 8.17
CA PHE A 117 4.72 -0.70 6.95
C PHE A 117 6.19 -0.52 6.58
N GLY A 118 6.45 -0.17 5.33
CA GLY A 118 7.76 0.28 4.88
C GLY A 118 8.12 1.67 5.44
N LEU A 119 9.40 1.92 5.66
CA LEU A 119 9.89 3.17 6.25
C LEU A 119 9.73 4.40 5.35
N HIS A 120 9.64 4.20 4.04
CA HIS A 120 9.63 5.31 3.07
C HIS A 120 8.24 5.87 2.77
N GLY A 121 7.20 5.30 3.32
CA GLY A 121 5.82 5.75 3.16
C GLY A 121 4.80 4.63 3.16
N LEU A 122 3.54 5.02 3.32
CA LEU A 122 2.42 4.13 3.14
C LEU A 122 2.19 3.91 1.65
N PHE A 123 2.29 2.69 1.18
CA PHE A 123 1.91 2.33 -0.18
C PHE A 123 2.70 3.08 -1.28
N GLU A 124 4.03 3.13 -1.15
CA GLU A 124 4.86 3.60 -2.25
C GLU A 124 4.74 2.63 -3.44
N HIS A 125 4.36 3.20 -4.56
CA HIS A 125 4.42 2.54 -5.85
C HIS A 125 5.54 3.21 -6.67
N ASP A 126 6.44 2.43 -7.22
CA ASP A 126 7.60 2.92 -8.01
C ASP A 126 7.20 3.80 -9.21
N VAL A 127 5.92 3.86 -9.52
CA VAL A 127 5.34 4.69 -10.58
C VAL A 127 5.24 6.18 -10.20
N VAL A 128 5.28 6.49 -8.88
CA VAL A 128 5.10 7.85 -8.36
C VAL A 128 6.29 8.23 -7.49
N PRO A 129 7.12 9.20 -7.88
CA PRO A 129 8.42 9.48 -7.26
C PRO A 129 8.38 10.26 -5.95
N GLU A 130 7.22 10.74 -5.50
CA GLU A 130 7.15 11.62 -4.32
C GLU A 130 6.73 10.85 -3.06
N PRO A 131 7.53 10.91 -1.96
CA PRO A 131 7.14 10.33 -0.68
C PRO A 131 5.91 11.05 -0.09
N THR A 132 5.13 10.32 0.68
CA THR A 132 3.98 10.89 1.40
C THR A 132 4.31 11.09 2.87
N ASP A 133 3.71 12.10 3.51
CA ASP A 133 3.74 12.33 4.95
C ASP A 133 2.74 11.44 5.72
N SER A 134 2.07 10.53 5.04
CA SER A 134 1.00 9.70 5.61
C SER A 134 1.46 8.85 6.80
N LEU A 135 2.70 8.34 6.76
CA LEU A 135 3.27 7.57 7.87
C LEU A 135 3.49 8.44 9.11
N GLU A 136 4.07 9.65 8.93
CA GLU A 136 4.29 10.59 10.02
C GLU A 136 2.96 11.01 10.68
N ARG A 137 1.93 11.25 9.87
CA ARG A 137 0.58 11.56 10.34
C ARG A 137 -0.04 10.43 11.14
N LEU A 138 0.17 9.17 10.73
CA LEU A 138 -0.30 7.99 11.48
C LEU A 138 0.39 7.84 12.82
N VAL A 139 1.73 8.00 12.85
CA VAL A 139 2.51 7.97 14.09
C VAL A 139 2.05 9.07 15.03
N ALA A 140 1.88 10.30 14.52
CA ALA A 140 1.39 11.43 15.31
C ALA A 140 -0.04 11.24 15.84
N ALA A 141 -0.87 10.53 15.11
CA ALA A 141 -2.24 10.18 15.55
C ALA A 141 -2.26 9.13 16.66
N GLY A 142 -1.16 8.44 16.93
CA GLY A 142 -1.01 7.50 18.05
C GLY A 142 -1.98 6.32 18.02
N VAL A 143 -2.37 5.87 16.85
CA VAL A 143 -3.53 4.98 16.71
C VAL A 143 -3.25 3.55 17.18
N ARG A 144 -2.06 3.01 16.92
CA ARG A 144 -1.63 1.64 17.34
C ARG A 144 -0.11 1.48 17.23
N PRO A 145 0.48 0.45 17.86
CA PRO A 145 1.88 0.08 17.64
C PRO A 145 2.16 -0.23 16.15
N MET A 146 3.28 0.29 15.69
CA MET A 146 3.77 0.10 14.32
C MET A 146 5.19 -0.43 14.33
#